data_d191244572b3e1826b042b0224d48195
#
_entry.id   d191244572b3e1826b042b0224d48195
#
_cell.length_a   1.000
_cell.length_b   1.000
_cell.length_c   1.000
_cell.angle_alpha   90.00
_cell.angle_beta   90.00
_cell.angle_gamma   90.00
#
_symmetry.space_group_name_H-M   'P 1'
#
loop_
_entity.id
_entity.type
_entity.pdbx_description
1 polymer ?
#
loop_
_entity_poly.entity_id
_entity_poly.type
_entity_poly.pdbx_seq_one_letter_code
_entity_poly.pdbx_strand_id
1 'polypeptide(L)'
;ARIDALPEEPVFDIITNMGTIKVKLYSGTPKHRENFAKLAFSKYYDGIIFHRVINGFMIQGGDPLTKDIYADPAKYGTGGPDYTIPAEFVPEYTHKKGALAAARRGDAANPLKESSGSQFYIVQNESTCAQLDGNYTVFGQTVEGFDVIDKIAAVETNNRDCPVTPVKIITITLDENQ
;
A
#
# COMPACT_ATOMS: atom_id res chain seq x y z
N ALA A 1 -12.86 19.13 0.75
CA ALA A 1 -13.09 19.77 -0.54
C ALA A 1 -12.39 19.06 -1.68
N ARG A 2 -11.10 18.69 -1.52
CA ARG A 2 -10.35 17.98 -2.58
C ARG A 2 -10.89 16.58 -2.84
N ILE A 3 -11.39 15.91 -1.82
CA ILE A 3 -11.96 14.56 -1.93
C ILE A 3 -13.20 14.58 -2.83
N ASP A 4 -14.07 15.57 -2.65
CA ASP A 4 -15.30 15.69 -3.44
C ASP A 4 -15.03 16.01 -4.91
N ALA A 5 -13.88 16.59 -5.21
CA ALA A 5 -13.50 16.98 -6.57
C ALA A 5 -12.73 15.87 -7.31
N LEU A 6 -12.47 14.71 -6.67
CA LEU A 6 -11.71 13.64 -7.29
C LEU A 6 -12.50 12.98 -8.42
N PRO A 7 -11.80 12.51 -9.47
CA PRO A 7 -12.39 11.58 -10.43
C PRO A 7 -12.90 10.34 -9.69
N GLU A 8 -13.80 9.60 -10.31
CA GLU A 8 -14.36 8.39 -9.72
C GLU A 8 -13.27 7.34 -9.44
N GLU A 9 -12.30 7.20 -10.36
CA GLU A 9 -11.14 6.33 -10.17
C GLU A 9 -9.86 7.13 -10.35
N PRO A 10 -9.46 7.89 -9.31
CA PRO A 10 -8.30 8.78 -9.41
C PRO A 10 -7.00 8.00 -9.48
N VAL A 11 -6.00 8.57 -10.17
CA VAL A 11 -4.65 8.03 -10.22
C VAL A 11 -3.77 8.84 -9.28
N PHE A 12 -3.01 8.14 -8.43
CA PHE A 12 -2.02 8.75 -7.54
C PHE A 12 -0.63 8.29 -7.93
N ASP A 13 0.33 9.20 -7.79
CA ASP A 13 1.75 8.92 -8.01
C ASP A 13 2.41 8.64 -6.68
N ILE A 14 2.87 7.40 -6.50
CA ILE A 14 3.71 7.03 -5.35
C ILE A 14 5.15 7.28 -5.77
N ILE A 15 5.70 8.40 -5.31
CA ILE A 15 7.04 8.85 -5.69
C ILE A 15 8.02 8.31 -4.65
N THR A 16 8.93 7.42 -5.09
CA THR A 16 9.91 6.80 -4.21
C THR A 16 11.33 7.17 -4.64
N ASN A 17 12.30 6.89 -3.77
CA ASN A 17 13.71 7.07 -4.12
C ASN A 17 14.22 6.05 -5.15
N MET A 18 13.36 5.14 -5.62
CA MET A 18 13.70 4.17 -6.67
C MET A 18 12.87 4.37 -7.94
N GLY A 19 12.00 5.35 -7.97
CA GLY A 19 11.13 5.65 -9.12
C GLY A 19 9.69 5.86 -8.68
N THR A 20 8.84 6.12 -9.65
CA THR A 20 7.42 6.42 -9.42
C THR A 20 6.54 5.25 -9.82
N ILE A 21 5.59 4.90 -8.96
CA ILE A 21 4.56 3.90 -9.22
C ILE A 21 3.23 4.66 -9.29
N LYS A 22 2.54 4.58 -10.43
CA LYS A 22 1.24 5.22 -10.60
C LYS A 22 0.14 4.20 -10.35
N VAL A 23 -0.77 4.51 -9.42
CA VAL A 23 -1.85 3.60 -9.03
C VAL A 23 -3.20 4.27 -9.23
N LYS A 24 -4.12 3.52 -9.84
CA LYS A 24 -5.52 3.92 -9.96
C LYS A 24 -6.28 3.35 -8.77
N LEU A 25 -7.12 4.15 -8.11
CA LEU A 25 -7.97 3.66 -7.03
C LEU A 25 -9.34 3.30 -7.59
N TYR A 26 -9.89 2.17 -7.11
CA TYR A 26 -11.16 1.65 -7.62
C TYR A 26 -12.38 2.34 -7.01
N SER A 27 -13.40 2.58 -7.85
CA SER A 27 -14.67 3.15 -7.39
C SER A 27 -15.48 2.17 -6.52
N GLY A 28 -15.28 0.87 -6.72
CA GLY A 28 -16.01 -0.17 -5.98
C GLY A 28 -15.56 -0.34 -4.53
N THR A 29 -14.49 0.33 -4.12
CA THR A 29 -14.01 0.33 -2.73
C THR A 29 -13.93 1.77 -2.22
N PRO A 30 -15.07 2.46 -2.08
CA PRO A 30 -15.07 3.89 -1.80
C PRO A 30 -14.44 4.27 -0.46
N LYS A 31 -14.57 3.43 0.56
CA LYS A 31 -13.99 3.72 1.88
C LYS A 31 -12.48 3.69 1.84
N HIS A 32 -11.90 2.69 1.20
CA HIS A 32 -10.45 2.58 1.02
C HIS A 32 -9.93 3.67 0.10
N ARG A 33 -10.65 3.97 -0.98
CA ARG A 33 -10.30 5.04 -1.92
C ARG A 33 -10.21 6.38 -1.22
N GLU A 34 -11.26 6.75 -0.48
CA GLU A 34 -11.30 8.04 0.20
C GLU A 34 -10.23 8.15 1.28
N ASN A 35 -10.01 7.07 2.03
CA ASN A 35 -9.00 7.05 3.07
C ASN A 35 -7.59 7.26 2.51
N PHE A 36 -7.26 6.52 1.45
CA PHE A 36 -5.94 6.67 0.82
C PHE A 36 -5.75 8.10 0.29
N ALA A 37 -6.76 8.65 -0.36
CA ALA A 37 -6.71 10.02 -0.88
C ALA A 37 -6.49 11.04 0.24
N LYS A 38 -7.22 10.90 1.34
CA LYS A 38 -7.06 11.79 2.50
C LYS A 38 -5.65 11.75 3.06
N LEU A 39 -5.10 10.55 3.23
CA LEU A 39 -3.75 10.40 3.78
C LEU A 39 -2.70 10.96 2.82
N ALA A 40 -2.88 10.76 1.51
CA ALA A 40 -1.99 11.35 0.50
C ALA A 40 -2.03 12.88 0.55
N PHE A 41 -3.22 13.47 0.58
CA PHE A 41 -3.36 14.92 0.63
C PHE A 41 -2.81 15.53 1.92
N SER A 42 -2.87 14.81 3.04
CA SER A 42 -2.33 15.28 4.32
C SER A 42 -0.84 15.02 4.47
N LYS A 43 -0.19 14.44 3.46
CA LYS A 43 1.25 14.12 3.47
C LYS A 43 1.61 13.06 4.51
N TYR A 44 0.65 12.25 4.92
CA TYR A 44 0.84 11.20 5.92
C TYR A 44 1.92 10.21 5.51
N TYR A 45 1.99 9.88 4.21
CA TYR A 45 2.92 8.88 3.70
C TYR A 45 4.34 9.40 3.46
N ASP A 46 4.56 10.72 3.52
CA ASP A 46 5.86 11.31 3.26
C ASP A 46 6.91 10.78 4.24
N GLY A 47 7.97 10.18 3.73
CA GLY A 47 9.07 9.65 4.53
C GLY A 47 8.88 8.22 5.04
N ILE A 48 7.72 7.61 4.82
CA ILE A 48 7.48 6.21 5.20
C ILE A 48 8.24 5.28 4.26
N ILE A 49 8.82 4.20 4.78
CA ILE A 49 9.55 3.22 3.97
C ILE A 49 8.71 1.98 3.68
N PHE A 50 9.09 1.25 2.63
CA PHE A 50 8.59 -0.11 2.43
C PHE A 50 9.34 -1.02 3.39
N HIS A 51 8.71 -1.38 4.49
CA HIS A 51 9.36 -2.09 5.58
C HIS A 51 9.31 -3.61 5.43
N ARG A 52 8.51 -4.12 4.50
CA ARG A 52 8.41 -5.56 4.24
C ARG A 52 8.40 -5.80 2.73
N VAL A 53 9.47 -6.39 2.23
CA VAL A 53 9.67 -6.61 0.80
C VAL A 53 10.07 -8.06 0.61
N ILE A 54 9.28 -8.80 -0.17
CA ILE A 54 9.55 -10.20 -0.47
C ILE A 54 9.50 -10.38 -1.99
N ASN A 55 10.68 -10.61 -2.58
CA ASN A 55 10.77 -10.84 -4.02
C ASN A 55 9.97 -12.10 -4.38
N GLY A 56 9.20 -12.00 -5.47
CA GLY A 56 8.29 -13.07 -5.85
C GLY A 56 6.97 -13.07 -5.09
N PHE A 57 6.69 -12.01 -4.32
CA PHE A 57 5.45 -11.89 -3.54
C PHE A 57 4.90 -10.46 -3.60
N MET A 58 5.33 -9.56 -2.70
CA MET A 58 4.76 -8.20 -2.61
C MET A 58 5.74 -7.21 -1.98
N ILE A 59 5.40 -5.92 -2.07
CA ILE A 59 6.10 -4.85 -1.34
C ILE A 59 5.08 -4.14 -0.45
N GLN A 60 5.39 -3.97 0.82
CA GLN A 60 4.48 -3.43 1.83
C GLN A 60 5.05 -2.20 2.53
N GLY A 61 4.22 -1.20 2.71
CA GLY A 61 4.57 0.03 3.42
C GLY A 61 3.35 0.63 4.10
N GLY A 62 3.48 1.91 4.50
CA GLY A 62 2.36 2.63 5.09
C GLY A 62 2.38 2.69 6.62
N ASP A 63 3.41 2.17 7.27
CA ASP A 63 3.55 2.23 8.73
C ASP A 63 4.27 3.52 9.14
N PRO A 64 3.60 4.45 9.85
CA PRO A 64 4.24 5.70 10.26
C PRO A 64 5.39 5.54 11.25
N LEU A 65 5.50 4.39 11.93
CA LEU A 65 6.66 4.12 12.79
C LEU A 65 7.96 4.14 12.00
N THR A 66 7.90 3.82 10.71
CA THR A 66 9.11 3.69 9.88
C THR A 66 9.77 5.04 9.57
N LYS A 67 9.10 6.15 9.83
CA LYS A 67 9.70 7.49 9.68
C LYS A 67 10.10 8.13 11.01
N ASP A 68 9.86 7.42 12.12
CA ASP A 68 10.27 7.86 13.45
C ASP A 68 11.67 7.30 13.74
N ILE A 69 12.67 8.19 13.83
CA ILE A 69 14.06 7.79 14.04
C ILE A 69 14.30 7.11 15.38
N TYR A 70 13.38 7.26 16.34
CA TYR A 70 13.46 6.63 17.65
C TYR A 70 12.68 5.33 17.74
N ALA A 71 11.96 4.95 16.70
CA ALA A 71 11.17 3.70 16.72
C ALA A 71 12.09 2.49 16.63
N ASP A 72 11.72 1.41 17.33
CA ASP A 72 12.40 0.13 17.24
C ASP A 72 12.01 -0.56 15.93
N PRO A 73 12.97 -0.84 15.03
CA PRO A 73 12.65 -1.52 13.75
C PRO A 73 11.98 -2.88 13.94
N ALA A 74 12.15 -3.54 15.09
CA ALA A 74 11.46 -4.79 15.37
C ALA A 74 9.93 -4.61 15.46
N LYS A 75 9.46 -3.38 15.61
CA LYS A 75 8.03 -3.07 15.70
C LYS A 75 7.42 -2.57 14.40
N TYR A 76 8.21 -2.48 13.34
CA TYR A 76 7.68 -2.11 12.03
C TYR A 76 6.59 -3.10 11.62
N GLY A 77 5.49 -2.56 11.12
CA GLY A 77 4.31 -3.33 10.77
C GLY A 77 3.19 -3.25 11.81
N THR A 78 3.46 -2.62 12.98
CA THR A 78 2.45 -2.48 14.05
C THR A 78 1.79 -1.11 14.09
N GLY A 79 2.30 -0.12 13.36
CA GLY A 79 1.82 1.25 13.40
C GLY A 79 0.71 1.54 12.41
N GLY A 80 0.04 2.67 12.65
CA GLY A 80 -1.03 3.16 11.80
C GLY A 80 -1.89 4.16 12.56
N PRO A 81 -2.93 4.70 11.92
CA PRO A 81 -3.88 5.55 12.62
C PRO A 81 -4.71 4.71 13.60
N ASP A 82 -5.46 5.39 14.46
CA ASP A 82 -6.25 4.76 15.52
C ASP A 82 -7.60 4.21 15.06
N TYR A 83 -7.73 3.87 13.79
CA TYR A 83 -8.94 3.29 13.21
C TYR A 83 -8.59 2.19 12.22
N THR A 84 -9.59 1.35 11.93
CA THR A 84 -9.54 0.36 10.86
C THR A 84 -10.60 0.70 9.82
N ILE A 85 -10.50 0.07 8.64
CA ILE A 85 -11.47 0.27 7.56
C ILE A 85 -12.20 -1.04 7.33
N PRO A 86 -13.54 -1.04 7.34
CA PRO A 86 -14.32 -2.26 7.04
C PRO A 86 -13.92 -2.84 5.69
N ALA A 87 -13.88 -4.18 5.60
CA ALA A 87 -13.53 -4.85 4.36
C ALA A 87 -14.49 -4.45 3.23
N GLU A 88 -13.93 -4.31 2.04
CA GLU A 88 -14.69 -4.02 0.82
C GLU A 88 -14.28 -5.02 -0.25
N PHE A 89 -14.71 -6.28 -0.10
CA PHE A 89 -14.36 -7.34 -1.04
C PHE A 89 -15.22 -7.24 -2.30
N VAL A 90 -14.55 -7.11 -3.44
CA VAL A 90 -15.19 -7.08 -4.75
C VAL A 90 -14.55 -8.19 -5.59
N PRO A 91 -15.33 -9.22 -6.00
CA PRO A 91 -14.74 -10.39 -6.68
C PRO A 91 -13.91 -10.08 -7.93
N GLU A 92 -14.26 -9.01 -8.64
CA GLU A 92 -13.55 -8.61 -9.86
C GLU A 92 -12.16 -8.03 -9.57
N TYR A 93 -11.91 -7.55 -8.34
CA TYR A 93 -10.63 -6.94 -7.95
C TYR A 93 -9.74 -8.00 -7.33
N THR A 94 -8.89 -8.61 -8.14
CA THR A 94 -8.01 -9.71 -7.73
C THR A 94 -6.58 -9.21 -7.48
N HIS A 95 -5.78 -10.08 -6.84
CA HIS A 95 -4.37 -9.81 -6.57
C HIS A 95 -3.49 -10.08 -7.80
N LYS A 96 -3.78 -9.41 -8.91
CA LYS A 96 -2.91 -9.49 -10.09
C LYS A 96 -1.69 -8.58 -9.90
N LYS A 97 -0.65 -8.75 -10.73
CA LYS A 97 0.55 -7.93 -10.61
C LYS A 97 0.19 -6.44 -10.61
N GLY A 98 0.72 -5.71 -9.63
CA GLY A 98 0.45 -4.29 -9.49
C GLY A 98 -0.79 -3.95 -8.67
N ALA A 99 -1.57 -4.94 -8.23
CA ALA A 99 -2.73 -4.68 -7.38
C ALA A 99 -2.30 -3.97 -6.10
N LEU A 100 -3.08 -2.97 -5.71
CA LEU A 100 -2.89 -2.22 -4.47
C LEU A 100 -3.92 -2.73 -3.47
N ALA A 101 -3.45 -3.29 -2.37
CA ALA A 101 -4.31 -3.92 -1.37
C ALA A 101 -3.96 -3.43 0.04
N ALA A 102 -4.93 -3.52 0.94
CA ALA A 102 -4.75 -3.10 2.32
C ALA A 102 -4.19 -4.24 3.16
N ALA A 103 -3.17 -3.95 3.95
CA ALA A 103 -2.68 -4.87 4.96
C ALA A 103 -3.68 -4.93 6.12
N ARG A 104 -3.62 -5.97 6.93
CA ARG A 104 -4.51 -6.14 8.08
C ARG A 104 -3.95 -7.13 9.09
N ARG A 105 -4.52 -7.10 10.28
CA ARG A 105 -4.22 -8.11 11.30
C ARG A 105 -4.83 -9.46 10.90
N GLY A 106 -4.26 -10.53 11.43
CA GLY A 106 -4.74 -11.89 11.20
C GLY A 106 -6.12 -12.15 11.79
N ASP A 107 -6.79 -13.19 11.28
CA ASP A 107 -8.18 -13.51 11.60
C ASP A 107 -8.46 -13.69 13.10
N ALA A 108 -7.51 -14.24 13.85
CA ALA A 108 -7.70 -14.48 15.29
C ALA A 108 -7.97 -13.18 16.06
N ALA A 109 -7.24 -12.11 15.74
CA ALA A 109 -7.40 -10.80 16.36
C ALA A 109 -8.37 -9.91 15.59
N ASN A 110 -8.79 -10.33 14.39
CA ASN A 110 -9.52 -9.49 13.45
C ASN A 110 -10.46 -10.34 12.59
N PRO A 111 -11.48 -10.95 13.20
CA PRO A 111 -12.36 -11.88 12.47
C PRO A 111 -13.17 -11.22 11.35
N LEU A 112 -13.39 -9.92 11.42
CA LEU A 112 -14.12 -9.18 10.37
C LEU A 112 -13.22 -8.77 9.22
N LYS A 113 -11.93 -9.11 9.25
CA LYS A 113 -10.96 -8.83 8.19
C LYS A 113 -10.87 -7.33 7.86
N GLU A 114 -10.98 -6.49 8.89
CA GLU A 114 -10.87 -5.03 8.71
C GLU A 114 -9.45 -4.65 8.35
N SER A 115 -9.33 -3.66 7.49
CA SER A 115 -8.05 -3.21 6.99
C SER A 115 -7.35 -2.25 7.93
N SER A 116 -6.01 -2.24 7.90
CA SER A 116 -5.23 -1.17 8.49
C SER A 116 -5.65 0.16 7.89
N GLY A 117 -5.68 1.22 8.70
CA GLY A 117 -5.99 2.55 8.22
C GLY A 117 -4.91 3.14 7.31
N SER A 118 -3.69 2.60 7.29
CA SER A 118 -2.62 3.17 6.46
C SER A 118 -1.71 2.15 5.78
N GLN A 119 -1.52 0.96 6.32
CA GLN A 119 -0.60 0.00 5.73
C GLN A 119 -1.21 -0.66 4.50
N PHE A 120 -0.42 -0.72 3.44
CA PHE A 120 -0.83 -1.30 2.16
C PHE A 120 0.31 -2.11 1.57
N TYR A 121 -0.02 -2.97 0.60
CA TYR A 121 1.00 -3.67 -0.17
C TYR A 121 0.64 -3.62 -1.66
N ILE A 122 1.67 -3.76 -2.49
CA ILE A 122 1.52 -3.83 -3.94
C ILE A 122 2.02 -5.19 -4.38
N VAL A 123 1.19 -5.91 -5.14
CA VAL A 123 1.50 -7.26 -5.61
C VAL A 123 2.63 -7.20 -6.63
N GLN A 124 3.67 -7.98 -6.41
CA GLN A 124 4.77 -8.13 -7.35
C GLN A 124 4.59 -9.40 -8.18
N ASN A 125 4.13 -10.50 -7.58
CA ASN A 125 3.93 -11.77 -8.28
C ASN A 125 2.49 -12.25 -8.07
N GLU A 126 1.75 -12.34 -9.16
CA GLU A 126 0.34 -12.71 -9.14
C GLU A 126 0.13 -14.14 -8.63
N SER A 127 0.98 -15.08 -9.05
CA SER A 127 0.76 -16.50 -8.72
C SER A 127 0.89 -16.78 -7.23
N THR A 128 1.73 -16.03 -6.51
CA THR A 128 1.91 -16.20 -5.07
C THR A 128 0.90 -15.42 -4.24
N CYS A 129 0.19 -14.48 -4.86
CA CYS A 129 -0.80 -13.64 -4.18
C CYS A 129 -2.26 -14.05 -4.44
N ALA A 130 -2.51 -14.98 -5.36
CA ALA A 130 -3.87 -15.37 -5.73
C ALA A 130 -4.67 -15.89 -4.52
N GLN A 131 -4.01 -16.53 -3.58
CA GLN A 131 -4.63 -17.05 -2.34
C GLN A 131 -5.17 -15.95 -1.43
N LEU A 132 -4.77 -14.71 -1.65
CA LEU A 132 -5.21 -13.57 -0.84
C LEU A 132 -6.56 -13.01 -1.31
N ASP A 133 -7.02 -13.42 -2.50
CA ASP A 133 -8.30 -12.96 -3.05
C ASP A 133 -9.44 -13.31 -2.09
N GLY A 134 -10.30 -12.32 -1.83
CA GLY A 134 -11.43 -12.50 -0.92
C GLY A 134 -11.07 -12.43 0.56
N ASN A 135 -9.80 -12.30 0.90
CA ASN A 135 -9.32 -12.24 2.29
C ASN A 135 -8.70 -10.89 2.66
N TYR A 136 -8.29 -10.11 1.64
CA TYR A 136 -7.73 -8.77 1.80
C TYR A 136 -8.42 -7.86 0.77
N THR A 137 -8.68 -6.61 1.14
CA THR A 137 -9.32 -5.67 0.23
C THR A 137 -8.33 -5.15 -0.79
N VAL A 138 -8.59 -5.45 -2.07
CA VAL A 138 -7.87 -4.84 -3.20
C VAL A 138 -8.63 -3.58 -3.58
N PHE A 139 -7.97 -2.42 -3.49
CA PHE A 139 -8.65 -1.15 -3.71
C PHE A 139 -8.02 -0.30 -4.82
N GLY A 140 -7.04 -0.84 -5.52
CA GLY A 140 -6.41 -0.13 -6.63
C GLY A 140 -5.58 -1.04 -7.52
N GLN A 141 -5.01 -0.43 -8.55
CA GLN A 141 -4.20 -1.14 -9.55
C GLN A 141 -3.13 -0.23 -10.10
N THR A 142 -1.90 -0.72 -10.15
CA THR A 142 -0.81 -0.01 -10.81
C THR A 142 -1.09 0.10 -12.31
N VAL A 143 -0.92 1.31 -12.84
CA VAL A 143 -1.08 1.60 -14.27
C VAL A 143 0.26 1.91 -14.95
N GLU A 144 1.26 2.40 -14.18
CA GLU A 144 2.63 2.61 -14.64
C GLU A 144 3.59 2.36 -13.50
N GLY A 145 4.82 1.94 -13.82
CA GLY A 145 5.86 1.73 -12.82
C GLY A 145 6.01 0.28 -12.39
N PHE A 146 5.55 -0.67 -13.21
CA PHE A 146 5.73 -2.10 -12.91
C PHE A 146 7.21 -2.46 -12.75
N ASP A 147 8.09 -1.81 -13.53
CA ASP A 147 9.53 -2.00 -13.41
C ASP A 147 10.06 -1.51 -12.07
N VAL A 148 9.47 -0.45 -11.52
CA VAL A 148 9.83 0.07 -10.19
C VAL A 148 9.44 -0.93 -9.11
N ILE A 149 8.25 -1.54 -9.22
CA ILE A 149 7.81 -2.59 -8.30
C ILE A 149 8.84 -3.73 -8.29
N ASP A 150 9.27 -4.18 -9.46
CA ASP A 150 10.25 -5.26 -9.58
C ASP A 150 11.61 -4.86 -9.01
N LYS A 151 12.04 -3.62 -9.23
CA LYS A 151 13.31 -3.11 -8.66
C LYS A 151 13.27 -3.09 -7.14
N ILE A 152 12.17 -2.62 -6.56
CA ILE A 152 12.01 -2.59 -5.11
C ILE A 152 11.99 -4.01 -4.56
N ALA A 153 11.26 -4.92 -5.21
CA ALA A 153 11.15 -6.31 -4.75
C ALA A 153 12.51 -7.02 -4.76
N ALA A 154 13.45 -6.58 -5.60
CA ALA A 154 14.75 -7.23 -5.79
C ALA A 154 15.84 -6.71 -4.85
N VAL A 155 15.58 -5.70 -4.00
CA VAL A 155 16.61 -5.16 -3.11
C VAL A 155 16.97 -6.15 -2.03
N GLU A 156 18.20 -5.99 -1.50
CA GLU A 156 18.66 -6.79 -0.37
C GLU A 156 17.84 -6.48 0.88
N THR A 157 17.41 -7.53 1.58
CA THR A 157 16.60 -7.42 2.79
C THR A 157 17.30 -8.13 3.95
N ASN A 158 16.92 -7.74 5.18
CA ASN A 158 17.40 -8.40 6.40
C ASN A 158 16.49 -9.59 6.77
N ASN A 159 16.70 -10.17 7.94
CA ASN A 159 15.95 -11.34 8.39
C ASN A 159 14.47 -11.05 8.75
N ARG A 160 14.04 -9.79 8.66
CA ARG A 160 12.64 -9.38 8.82
C ARG A 160 12.01 -8.98 7.48
N ASP A 161 12.67 -9.28 6.38
CA ASP A 161 12.24 -8.89 5.04
C ASP A 161 12.18 -7.36 4.86
N CYS A 162 12.95 -6.62 5.66
CA CYS A 162 13.04 -5.17 5.54
C CYS A 162 14.27 -4.80 4.70
N PRO A 163 14.13 -3.92 3.70
CA PRO A 163 15.29 -3.51 2.89
C PRO A 163 16.43 -2.98 3.75
N VAL A 164 17.63 -3.46 3.48
CA VAL A 164 18.85 -3.02 4.20
C VAL A 164 19.12 -1.55 3.93
N THR A 165 18.96 -1.12 2.67
CA THR A 165 18.99 0.30 2.30
C THR A 165 17.53 0.76 2.17
N PRO A 166 17.12 1.79 2.93
CA PRO A 166 15.70 2.17 2.94
C PRO A 166 15.14 2.52 1.56
N VAL A 167 14.00 1.93 1.24
CA VAL A 167 13.18 2.30 0.09
C VAL A 167 12.10 3.24 0.61
N LYS A 168 12.26 4.52 0.33
CA LYS A 168 11.45 5.57 0.96
C LYS A 168 10.41 6.13 0.00
N ILE A 169 9.19 6.31 0.50
CA ILE A 169 8.18 7.11 -0.18
C ILE A 169 8.53 8.57 0.07
N ILE A 170 8.86 9.28 -1.00
CA ILE A 170 9.14 10.71 -0.91
C ILE A 170 7.83 11.45 -0.66
N THR A 171 6.82 11.16 -1.48
CA THR A 171 5.47 11.70 -1.30
C THR A 171 4.49 10.91 -2.19
N ILE A 172 3.20 11.03 -1.90
CA ILE A 172 2.13 10.49 -2.76
C ILE A 172 1.25 11.66 -3.16
N THR A 173 1.12 11.89 -4.47
CA THR A 173 0.37 13.03 -4.99
C THR A 173 -0.65 12.59 -6.04
N LEU A 174 -1.71 13.37 -6.20
CA LEU A 174 -2.67 13.15 -7.28
C LEU A 174 -1.99 13.40 -8.62
N ASP A 175 -2.17 12.48 -9.57
CA ASP A 175 -1.62 12.64 -10.92
C ASP A 175 -2.40 13.72 -11.66
N GLU A 176 -1.71 14.80 -12.04
CA GLU A 176 -2.34 15.96 -12.70
C GLU A 176 -2.66 15.71 -14.18
N ASN A 177 -2.16 14.61 -14.75
CA ASN A 177 -2.33 14.31 -16.17
C ASN A 177 -3.49 13.36 -16.48
N GLN A 178 -4.40 13.16 -15.54
CA GLN A 178 -5.54 12.26 -15.76
C GLN A 178 -6.82 12.98 -16.22
#